data_c52f89943669ac41dd79f6640674c1c1
#
_entry.id   c52f89943669ac41dd79f6640674c1c1
#
_cell.length_a   1.000
_cell.length_b   1.000
_cell.length_c   1.000
_cell.angle_alpha   90.00
_cell.angle_beta   90.00
_cell.angle_gamma   90.00
#
_symmetry.space_group_name_H-M   'P 1'
#
loop_
_entity.id
_entity.type
_entity.pdbx_description
1 polymer ?
#
loop_
_entity_poly.entity_id
_entity_poly.type
_entity_poly.pdbx_seq_one_letter_code
_entity_poly.pdbx_strand_id
1 'polypeptide(L)'
;MTVEEPPRAHVPQCWEFRGEARIHDDEVVLLGVQNLSDPERYVYFETVTEWFGPVGRSGWSAKQFFGSGDSSVDQVFVMRVLVVDRRAHEAALGANQGKEGAWRATMPPAGATEEGSLRLVRQRGSGSCG
;
A
#
# COMPACT_ATOMS: atom_id res chain seq x y z
N MET A 1 -4.58 8.02 11.81
CA MET A 1 -3.56 7.72 10.79
C MET A 1 -3.67 8.72 9.64
N THR A 2 -2.56 9.14 9.10
CA THR A 2 -2.51 10.05 7.95
C THR A 2 -1.65 9.46 6.86
N VAL A 3 -1.95 9.81 5.61
CA VAL A 3 -1.14 9.50 4.44
C VAL A 3 -1.10 10.73 3.53
N GLU A 4 0.09 11.09 3.05
CA GLU A 4 0.25 12.22 2.14
C GLU A 4 -0.25 11.84 0.74
N GLU A 5 -1.12 12.68 0.18
CA GLU A 5 -1.62 12.50 -1.17
C GLU A 5 -0.60 13.04 -2.18
N PRO A 6 -0.31 12.28 -3.26
CA PRO A 6 0.53 12.80 -4.35
C PRO A 6 -0.11 14.02 -5.01
N PRO A 7 0.69 14.91 -5.64
CA PRO A 7 0.15 16.10 -6.31
C PRO A 7 -0.96 15.75 -7.31
N ARG A 8 -2.11 16.41 -7.19
CA ARG A 8 -3.29 16.23 -8.04
C ARG A 8 -3.85 14.81 -8.04
N ALA A 9 -3.50 14.00 -7.03
CA ALA A 9 -3.86 12.58 -6.97
C ALA A 9 -3.38 11.80 -8.20
N HIS A 10 -2.23 12.15 -8.75
CA HIS A 10 -1.59 11.47 -9.88
C HIS A 10 -0.29 10.83 -9.43
N VAL A 11 -0.05 9.62 -9.92
CA VAL A 11 1.16 8.86 -9.58
C VAL A 11 1.86 8.37 -10.83
N PRO A 12 3.21 8.42 -10.87
CA PRO A 12 4.00 7.71 -11.86
C PRO A 12 3.99 6.20 -11.58
N GLN A 13 4.77 5.42 -12.28
CA GLN A 13 4.82 3.97 -12.09
C GLN A 13 5.18 3.57 -10.67
N CYS A 14 6.06 4.30 -10.00
CA CYS A 14 6.41 4.08 -8.60
C CYS A 14 6.39 5.38 -7.81
N TRP A 15 5.78 5.33 -6.64
CA TRP A 15 5.69 6.48 -5.74
C TRP A 15 5.99 6.05 -4.31
N GLU A 16 6.78 6.87 -3.61
CA GLU A 16 7.01 6.70 -2.19
C GLU A 16 5.96 7.48 -1.40
N PHE A 17 5.12 6.75 -0.68
CA PHE A 17 4.12 7.34 0.20
C PHE A 17 4.71 7.57 1.58
N ARG A 18 4.25 8.60 2.23
CA ARG A 18 4.60 8.94 3.61
C ARG A 18 3.34 9.15 4.42
N GLY A 19 3.39 8.78 5.68
CA GLY A 19 2.28 8.96 6.57
C GLY A 19 2.70 8.89 8.02
N GLU A 20 1.71 9.00 8.90
CA GLU A 20 1.89 8.83 10.33
C GLU A 20 0.87 7.84 10.84
N ALA A 21 1.27 7.01 11.78
CA ALA A 21 0.40 6.03 12.41
C ALA A 21 0.82 5.79 13.85
N ARG A 22 -0.18 5.49 14.68
CA ARG A 22 0.03 4.93 16.02
C ARG A 22 -0.57 3.55 16.03
N ILE A 23 0.26 2.53 16.17
CA ILE A 23 -0.17 1.15 16.22
C ILE A 23 0.39 0.47 17.47
N HIS A 24 -0.25 -0.61 17.87
CA HIS A 24 0.25 -1.47 18.94
C HIS A 24 1.37 -2.38 18.41
N ASP A 25 2.18 -2.92 19.32
CA ASP A 25 3.31 -3.78 18.95
C ASP A 25 2.91 -5.05 18.21
N ASP A 26 1.66 -5.50 18.40
CA ASP A 26 1.11 -6.68 17.74
C ASP A 26 0.39 -6.36 16.42
N GLU A 27 0.53 -5.14 15.94
CA GLU A 27 -0.10 -4.69 14.70
C GLU A 27 0.94 -4.36 13.64
N VAL A 28 0.53 -4.42 12.38
CA VAL A 28 1.32 -3.97 11.23
C VAL A 28 0.46 -3.07 10.34
N VAL A 29 1.13 -2.20 9.60
CA VAL A 29 0.49 -1.35 8.60
C VAL A 29 0.77 -1.95 7.22
N LEU A 30 -0.29 -2.03 6.41
CA LEU A 30 -0.22 -2.50 5.03
C LEU A 30 -0.71 -1.42 4.09
N LEU A 31 -0.08 -1.34 2.92
CA LEU A 31 -0.66 -0.62 1.79
C LEU A 31 -1.22 -1.65 0.82
N GLY A 32 -2.45 -1.45 0.36
CA GLY A 32 -3.07 -2.29 -0.65
C GLY A 32 -3.41 -1.47 -1.88
N VAL A 33 -2.87 -1.84 -3.04
CA VAL A 33 -3.11 -1.14 -4.31
C VAL A 33 -3.92 -2.01 -5.23
N GLN A 34 -5.05 -1.50 -5.70
CA GLN A 34 -5.92 -2.19 -6.65
C GLN A 34 -6.11 -1.33 -7.90
N ASN A 35 -5.88 -1.93 -9.06
CA ASN A 35 -6.22 -1.32 -10.34
C ASN A 35 -7.70 -1.57 -10.61
N LEU A 36 -8.50 -0.50 -10.71
CA LEU A 36 -9.94 -0.63 -10.94
C LEU A 36 -10.28 -1.19 -12.33
N SER A 37 -9.32 -1.19 -13.25
CA SER A 37 -9.48 -1.79 -14.58
C SER A 37 -9.12 -3.28 -14.62
N ASP A 38 -8.59 -3.84 -13.53
CA ASP A 38 -8.22 -5.25 -13.48
C ASP A 38 -9.47 -6.12 -13.31
N PRO A 39 -9.80 -6.99 -14.28
CA PRO A 39 -10.95 -7.86 -14.17
C PRO A 39 -10.82 -8.93 -13.07
N GLU A 40 -9.61 -9.29 -12.70
CA GLU A 40 -9.35 -10.26 -11.64
C GLU A 40 -9.42 -9.66 -10.25
N ARG A 41 -9.40 -8.34 -10.14
CA ARG A 41 -9.54 -7.60 -8.89
C ARG A 41 -8.49 -7.91 -7.84
N TYR A 42 -7.28 -8.21 -8.26
CA TYR A 42 -6.18 -8.40 -7.32
C TYR A 42 -5.82 -7.09 -6.63
N VAL A 43 -5.53 -7.21 -5.35
CA VAL A 43 -4.94 -6.15 -4.55
C VAL A 43 -3.49 -6.56 -4.27
N TYR A 44 -2.57 -5.64 -4.52
CA TYR A 44 -1.14 -5.85 -4.25
C TYR A 44 -0.84 -5.23 -2.90
N PHE A 45 -0.50 -6.09 -1.93
CA PHE A 45 -0.21 -5.68 -0.57
C PHE A 45 1.28 -5.54 -0.34
N GLU A 46 1.66 -4.51 0.39
CA GLU A 46 3.02 -4.23 0.80
C GLU A 46 3.03 -3.89 2.28
N THR A 47 3.87 -4.58 3.06
CA THR A 47 4.03 -4.29 4.47
C THR A 47 4.89 -3.04 4.64
N VAL A 48 4.44 -2.11 5.47
CA VAL A 48 5.24 -0.94 5.83
C VAL A 48 6.34 -1.40 6.79
N THR A 49 7.59 -1.22 6.38
CA THR A 49 8.76 -1.62 7.16
C THR A 49 9.68 -0.44 7.50
N GLU A 50 9.50 0.69 6.82
CA GLU A 50 10.32 1.88 7.06
C GLU A 50 9.59 2.82 8.02
N TRP A 51 10.11 2.91 9.22
CA TRP A 51 9.55 3.73 10.29
C TRP A 51 10.56 4.75 10.77
N PHE A 52 10.09 5.95 11.10
CA PHE A 52 10.91 7.03 11.65
C PHE A 52 10.07 7.92 12.57
N GLY A 53 10.74 8.77 13.32
CA GLY A 53 10.09 9.70 14.23
C GLY A 53 10.21 9.29 15.69
N PRO A 54 9.73 10.13 16.60
CA PRO A 54 9.83 9.89 18.03
C PRO A 54 8.92 8.74 18.47
N VAL A 55 9.28 8.14 19.60
CA VAL A 55 8.49 7.06 20.22
C VAL A 55 7.06 7.54 20.48
N GLY A 56 6.08 6.74 20.07
CA GLY A 56 4.65 7.06 20.21
C GLY A 56 4.07 7.94 19.10
N ARG A 57 4.93 8.49 18.24
CA ARG A 57 4.53 9.18 17.01
C ARG A 57 5.40 8.64 15.90
N SER A 58 4.88 7.68 15.19
CA SER A 58 5.65 6.99 14.18
C SER A 58 5.27 7.47 12.79
N GLY A 59 6.23 8.07 12.11
CA GLY A 59 6.17 8.30 10.68
C GLY A 59 6.55 7.04 9.95
N TRP A 60 6.00 6.84 8.77
CA TRP A 60 6.34 5.71 7.93
C TRP A 60 6.49 6.17 6.47
N SER A 61 7.25 5.39 5.72
CA SER A 61 7.31 5.53 4.27
C SER A 61 7.24 4.15 3.64
N ALA A 62 6.66 4.08 2.45
CA ALA A 62 6.57 2.85 1.69
C ALA A 62 6.46 3.15 0.20
N LYS A 63 7.11 2.34 -0.60
CA LYS A 63 7.06 2.45 -2.06
C LYS A 63 5.95 1.55 -2.58
N GLN A 64 5.24 2.06 -3.60
CA GLN A 64 4.21 1.27 -4.28
C GLN A 64 4.31 1.46 -5.79
N PHE A 65 3.98 0.38 -6.50
CA PHE A 65 3.97 0.35 -7.95
C PHE A 65 2.55 0.37 -8.48
N PHE A 66 2.35 1.09 -9.59
CA PHE A 66 1.04 1.31 -10.20
C PHE A 66 1.05 0.81 -11.63
N GLY A 67 0.80 -0.49 -11.80
CA GLY A 67 0.81 -1.14 -13.08
C GLY A 67 2.22 -1.31 -13.65
N SER A 68 2.30 -1.57 -14.93
CA SER A 68 3.56 -1.78 -15.64
C SER A 68 3.60 -0.92 -16.91
N GLY A 69 4.74 -0.26 -17.13
CA GLY A 69 4.97 0.51 -18.35
C GLY A 69 3.88 1.54 -18.67
N ASP A 70 3.82 1.96 -19.91
CA ASP A 70 2.88 2.99 -20.36
C ASP A 70 1.46 2.48 -20.58
N SER A 71 1.25 1.16 -20.60
CA SER A 71 -0.08 0.59 -20.78
C SER A 71 -1.04 0.91 -19.63
N SER A 72 -0.50 1.28 -18.47
CA SER A 72 -1.31 1.62 -17.29
C SER A 72 -1.61 3.12 -17.17
N VAL A 73 -1.04 3.96 -18.04
CA VAL A 73 -1.29 5.40 -18.03
C VAL A 73 -2.79 5.69 -18.19
N ASP A 74 -3.29 6.65 -17.41
CA ASP A 74 -4.71 7.04 -17.30
C ASP A 74 -5.60 6.04 -16.58
N GLN A 75 -5.09 4.88 -16.18
CA GLN A 75 -5.88 3.96 -15.35
C GLN A 75 -5.99 4.47 -13.92
N VAL A 76 -7.12 4.12 -13.29
CA VAL A 76 -7.42 4.54 -11.92
C VAL A 76 -7.11 3.43 -10.95
N PHE A 77 -6.41 3.79 -9.91
CA PHE A 77 -6.04 2.89 -8.82
C PHE A 77 -6.65 3.38 -7.51
N VAL A 78 -6.89 2.46 -6.61
CA VAL A 78 -7.22 2.79 -5.22
C VAL A 78 -6.11 2.21 -4.35
N MET A 79 -5.52 3.04 -3.52
CA MET A 79 -4.60 2.61 -2.49
C MET A 79 -5.27 2.74 -1.14
N ARG A 80 -5.28 1.66 -0.36
CA ARG A 80 -5.82 1.63 0.98
C ARG A 80 -4.70 1.43 1.98
N VAL A 81 -4.82 2.14 3.10
CA VAL A 81 -3.95 1.96 4.25
C VAL A 81 -4.70 1.13 5.27
N LEU A 82 -4.13 0.00 5.62
CA LEU A 82 -4.77 -0.97 6.51
C LEU A 82 -3.93 -1.21 7.75
N VAL A 83 -4.60 -1.43 8.87
CA VAL A 83 -3.97 -1.91 10.09
C VAL A 83 -4.47 -3.32 10.35
N VAL A 84 -3.58 -4.23 10.64
CA VAL A 84 -3.92 -5.62 10.87
C VAL A 84 -3.06 -6.21 11.98
N ASP A 85 -3.64 -7.15 12.70
CA ASP A 85 -2.95 -7.95 13.70
C ASP A 85 -1.80 -8.73 13.04
N ARG A 86 -0.67 -8.83 13.75
CA ARG A 86 0.54 -9.48 13.24
C ARG A 86 0.31 -10.94 12.85
N ARG A 87 -0.51 -11.67 13.59
CA ARG A 87 -0.82 -13.08 13.27
C ARG A 87 -1.58 -13.21 11.96
N ALA A 88 -2.59 -12.35 11.76
CA ALA A 88 -3.35 -12.34 10.51
C ALA A 88 -2.47 -11.93 9.33
N HIS A 89 -1.55 -11.00 9.55
CA HIS A 89 -0.56 -10.61 8.55
C HIS A 89 0.34 -11.79 8.16
N GLU A 90 0.91 -12.49 9.13
CA GLU A 90 1.76 -13.65 8.88
C GLU A 90 1.01 -14.78 8.17
N ALA A 91 -0.25 -15.01 8.56
CA ALA A 91 -1.09 -16.00 7.91
C ALA A 91 -1.36 -15.65 6.45
N ALA A 92 -1.63 -14.37 6.13
CA ALA A 92 -1.85 -13.91 4.77
C ALA A 92 -0.58 -14.04 3.92
N LEU A 93 0.58 -13.67 4.47
CA LEU A 93 1.86 -13.86 3.78
C LEU A 93 2.09 -15.32 3.42
N GLY A 94 1.89 -16.22 4.36
CA GLY A 94 2.08 -17.66 4.13
C GLY A 94 1.09 -18.21 3.13
N ALA A 95 -0.19 -17.89 3.26
CA ALA A 95 -1.25 -18.40 2.38
C ALA A 95 -1.10 -17.91 0.93
N ASN A 96 -0.51 -16.74 0.72
CA ASN A 96 -0.34 -16.13 -0.61
C ASN A 96 1.09 -16.18 -1.12
N GLN A 97 1.95 -16.98 -0.48
CA GLN A 97 3.35 -17.14 -0.86
C GLN A 97 4.09 -15.79 -0.94
N GLY A 98 3.82 -14.92 0.02
CA GLY A 98 4.41 -13.58 0.05
C GLY A 98 5.92 -13.60 0.23
N LYS A 99 6.58 -12.61 -0.39
CA LYS A 99 8.03 -12.42 -0.33
C LYS A 99 8.32 -10.99 0.10
N GLU A 100 9.25 -10.84 1.04
CA GLU A 100 9.71 -9.51 1.49
C GLU A 100 8.56 -8.61 1.94
N GLY A 101 7.53 -9.20 2.57
CA GLY A 101 6.37 -8.47 3.04
C GLY A 101 5.35 -8.10 1.97
N ALA A 102 5.49 -8.61 0.74
CA ALA A 102 4.59 -8.32 -0.37
C ALA A 102 3.85 -9.55 -0.86
N TRP A 103 2.58 -9.40 -1.20
CA TRP A 103 1.78 -10.45 -1.84
C TRP A 103 0.60 -9.83 -2.59
N ARG A 104 -0.08 -10.65 -3.39
CA ARG A 104 -1.35 -10.26 -4.01
C ARG A 104 -2.46 -11.20 -3.56
N ALA A 105 -3.66 -10.65 -3.43
CA ALA A 105 -4.86 -11.42 -3.09
C ALA A 105 -6.09 -10.61 -3.49
N THR A 106 -7.24 -11.26 -3.52
CA THR A 106 -8.50 -10.55 -3.83
C THR A 106 -9.13 -9.92 -2.59
N MET A 107 -8.66 -10.29 -1.41
CA MET A 107 -9.19 -9.81 -0.13
C MET A 107 -8.04 -9.44 0.81
N PRO A 108 -8.27 -8.46 1.71
CA PRO A 108 -7.29 -8.15 2.73
C PRO A 108 -7.21 -9.28 3.78
N PRO A 109 -6.16 -9.28 4.61
CA PRO A 109 -6.09 -10.22 5.73
C PRO A 109 -7.31 -10.10 6.65
N ALA A 110 -7.66 -11.20 7.30
CA ALA A 110 -8.80 -11.24 8.22
C ALA A 110 -8.62 -10.20 9.33
N GLY A 111 -9.69 -9.47 9.64
CA GLY A 111 -9.69 -8.46 10.69
C GLY A 111 -8.94 -7.17 10.38
N ALA A 112 -8.47 -6.98 9.16
CA ALA A 112 -7.82 -5.73 8.76
C ALA A 112 -8.82 -4.57 8.81
N THR A 113 -8.36 -3.44 9.35
CA THR A 113 -9.13 -2.21 9.43
C THR A 113 -8.60 -1.20 8.42
N GLU A 114 -9.47 -0.66 7.58
CA GLU A 114 -9.09 0.39 6.65
C GLU A 114 -9.04 1.72 7.40
N GLU A 115 -7.87 2.35 7.41
CA GLU A 115 -7.64 3.62 8.11
C GLU A 115 -7.58 4.81 7.16
N GLY A 116 -7.45 4.56 5.87
CA GLY A 116 -7.46 5.61 4.86
C GLY A 116 -7.42 5.02 3.46
N SER A 117 -7.81 5.83 2.48
CA SER A 117 -7.72 5.44 1.07
C SER A 117 -7.47 6.66 0.19
N LEU A 118 -6.79 6.42 -0.92
CA LEU A 118 -6.55 7.41 -1.95
C LEU A 118 -6.99 6.84 -3.29
N ARG A 119 -7.68 7.66 -4.08
CA ARG A 119 -7.99 7.34 -5.47
C ARG A 119 -6.97 8.06 -6.35
N LEU A 120 -6.23 7.32 -7.14
CA LEU A 120 -5.06 7.81 -7.85
C LEU A 120 -5.16 7.52 -9.34
N VAL A 121 -4.69 8.44 -10.17
CA VAL A 121 -4.62 8.25 -11.62
C VAL A 121 -3.16 8.09 -12.02
N ARG A 122 -2.88 7.07 -12.81
CA ARG A 122 -1.53 6.81 -13.30
C ARG A 122 -1.16 7.83 -14.37
N GLN A 123 -0.05 8.52 -14.18
CA GLN A 123 0.55 9.41 -15.15
C GLN A 123 1.82 8.79 -15.73
N ARG A 124 2.34 9.37 -16.80
CA ARG A 124 3.60 8.94 -17.41
C ARG A 124 4.75 9.14 -16.44
N GLY A 125 5.77 8.34 -16.59
CA GLY A 125 7.00 8.43 -15.83
C GLY A 125 7.24 7.22 -14.95
N SER A 126 8.51 6.94 -14.67
CA SER A 126 8.93 5.80 -13.85
C SER A 126 8.84 6.10 -12.35
N GLY A 127 8.87 7.39 -11.96
CA GLY A 127 8.76 7.79 -10.57
C GLY A 127 10.06 7.88 -9.82
N SER A 128 9.94 8.08 -8.50
CA SER A 128 11.06 8.41 -7.61
C SER A 128 11.56 7.24 -6.77
N CYS A 129 11.12 6.04 -7.02
CA CYS A 129 11.50 4.86 -6.24
C CYS A 129 12.82 4.24 -6.73
N GLY A 130 13.63 5.01 -7.28
CA GLY A 130 14.84 4.69 -7.96
C GLY A 130 15.82 3.72 -7.41
#